data_544cc93cff0d1fffec60feb0bdd1e6dc
#
_entry.id   544cc93cff0d1fffec60feb0bdd1e6dc
#
_cell.length_a   1.000
_cell.length_b   1.000
_cell.length_c   1.000
_cell.angle_alpha   90.00
_cell.angle_beta   90.00
_cell.angle_gamma   90.00
#
_symmetry.space_group_name_H-M   'P 1'
#
loop_
_entity.id
_entity.type
_entity.pdbx_description
1 polymer ?
#
loop_
_entity_poly.entity_id
_entity_poly.type
_entity_poly.pdbx_seq_one_letter_code
_entity_poly.pdbx_strand_id
1 'polypeptide(L)'
;QCILHSFSNVAIALGAEAVHMPLPLLQKMTPQEKSHFQIIGASCHSLEEAKKAQNLGCTYITAGHIFLTDCKKGLPGRGLPFLEEICKTVRIPVYAIGGISSQNIESVRKTGAAGACIMSGFMRCKTVEEIM
;
A
#
# COMPACT_ATOMS: atom_id res chain seq x y z
N GLN A 1 -14.37 3.19 3.62
CA GLN A 1 -14.11 1.80 4.01
C GLN A 1 -12.94 1.76 5.00
N CYS A 2 -13.08 1.01 6.11
CA CYS A 2 -12.01 0.78 7.07
C CYS A 2 -11.31 -0.55 6.70
N ILE A 3 -9.97 -0.54 6.66
CA ILE A 3 -9.16 -1.73 6.39
C ILE A 3 -8.23 -1.91 7.59
N LEU A 4 -8.37 -3.04 8.30
CA LEU A 4 -7.51 -3.36 9.44
C LEU A 4 -6.10 -3.74 8.96
N HIS A 5 -5.10 -3.29 9.70
CA HIS A 5 -3.68 -3.55 9.37
C HIS A 5 -3.08 -4.56 10.35
N SER A 6 -2.44 -5.60 9.83
CA SER A 6 -1.66 -6.63 10.56
C SER A 6 -2.44 -7.60 11.46
N PHE A 7 -3.61 -7.27 11.95
CA PHE A 7 -4.37 -8.07 12.91
C PHE A 7 -5.47 -8.90 12.22
N SER A 8 -5.07 -9.91 11.44
CA SER A 8 -6.02 -10.75 10.69
C SER A 8 -7.03 -11.48 11.57
N ASN A 9 -6.61 -11.96 12.74
CA ASN A 9 -7.50 -12.60 13.70
C ASN A 9 -8.58 -11.65 14.24
N VAL A 10 -8.23 -10.41 14.51
CA VAL A 10 -9.20 -9.38 14.93
C VAL A 10 -10.13 -9.04 13.77
N ALA A 11 -9.59 -8.90 12.55
CA ALA A 11 -10.40 -8.65 11.37
C ALA A 11 -11.42 -9.75 11.12
N ILE A 12 -11.03 -11.02 11.26
CA ILE A 12 -11.93 -12.18 11.14
C ILE A 12 -13.01 -12.13 12.24
N ALA A 13 -12.62 -11.89 13.49
CA ALA A 13 -13.56 -11.83 14.62
C ALA A 13 -14.61 -10.70 14.46
N LEU A 14 -14.24 -9.61 13.79
CA LEU A 14 -15.14 -8.49 13.50
C LEU A 14 -15.93 -8.66 12.20
N GLY A 15 -15.74 -9.74 11.45
CA GLY A 15 -16.37 -9.94 10.15
C GLY A 15 -15.93 -8.93 9.09
N ALA A 16 -14.70 -8.40 9.20
CA ALA A 16 -14.17 -7.44 8.24
C ALA A 16 -13.89 -8.11 6.89
N GLU A 17 -14.36 -7.50 5.81
CA GLU A 17 -14.16 -8.02 4.45
C GLU A 17 -12.78 -7.68 3.87
N ALA A 18 -12.01 -6.81 4.53
CA ALA A 18 -10.74 -6.29 4.03
C ALA A 18 -9.65 -6.31 5.11
N VAL A 19 -8.44 -6.67 4.71
CA VAL A 19 -7.24 -6.64 5.57
C VAL A 19 -6.03 -6.17 4.77
N HIS A 20 -5.13 -5.44 5.42
CA HIS A 20 -3.82 -5.06 4.87
C HIS A 20 -2.69 -5.65 5.71
N MET A 21 -1.76 -6.34 5.07
CA MET A 21 -0.73 -7.10 5.76
C MET A 21 0.68 -6.69 5.36
N PRO A 22 1.62 -6.62 6.32
CA PRO A 22 3.03 -6.77 5.98
C PRO A 22 3.27 -8.10 5.26
N LEU A 23 4.11 -8.11 4.23
CA LEU A 23 4.33 -9.30 3.42
C LEU A 23 4.75 -10.55 4.22
N PRO A 24 5.63 -10.44 5.24
CA PRO A 24 5.99 -11.61 6.07
C PRO A 24 4.81 -12.21 6.85
N LEU A 25 3.84 -11.39 7.26
CA LEU A 25 2.63 -11.88 7.93
C LEU A 25 1.65 -12.50 6.93
N LEU A 26 1.50 -11.89 5.76
CA LEU A 26 0.68 -12.47 4.68
C LEU A 26 1.13 -13.87 4.27
N GLN A 27 2.46 -14.11 4.24
CA GLN A 27 3.04 -15.41 3.91
C GLN A 27 2.67 -16.51 4.93
N LYS A 28 2.40 -16.13 6.17
CA LYS A 28 2.02 -17.06 7.24
C LYS A 28 0.52 -17.34 7.30
N MET A 29 -0.29 -16.53 6.60
CA MET A 29 -1.74 -16.76 6.56
C MET A 29 -2.08 -18.04 5.80
N THR A 30 -2.89 -18.87 6.42
CA THR A 30 -3.42 -20.09 5.78
C THR A 30 -4.45 -19.74 4.69
N PRO A 31 -4.70 -20.63 3.74
CA PRO A 31 -5.78 -20.46 2.76
C PRO A 31 -7.14 -20.23 3.42
N GLN A 32 -7.41 -20.90 4.56
CA GLN A 32 -8.64 -20.74 5.31
C GLN A 32 -8.77 -19.33 5.88
N GLU A 33 -7.71 -18.76 6.49
CA GLU A 33 -7.73 -17.39 7.00
C GLU A 33 -7.95 -16.38 5.86
N LYS A 34 -7.29 -16.57 4.72
CA LYS A 34 -7.46 -15.70 3.55
C LYS A 34 -8.87 -15.74 2.99
N SER A 35 -9.56 -16.87 3.07
CA SER A 35 -10.93 -17.02 2.54
C SER A 35 -11.97 -16.15 3.25
N HIS A 36 -11.67 -15.63 4.44
CA HIS A 36 -12.53 -14.67 5.13
C HIS A 36 -12.54 -13.27 4.49
N PHE A 37 -11.56 -12.96 3.63
CA PHE A 37 -11.38 -11.61 3.10
C PHE A 37 -11.65 -11.56 1.60
N GLN A 38 -12.46 -10.60 1.18
CA GLN A 38 -12.65 -10.26 -0.24
C GLN A 38 -11.50 -9.37 -0.74
N ILE A 39 -10.93 -8.56 0.15
CA ILE A 39 -9.87 -7.61 -0.15
C ILE A 39 -8.67 -7.91 0.75
N ILE A 40 -7.54 -8.24 0.13
CA ILE A 40 -6.27 -8.47 0.81
C ILE A 40 -5.24 -7.54 0.19
N GLY A 41 -4.74 -6.61 0.99
CA GLY A 41 -3.63 -5.72 0.61
C GLY A 41 -2.31 -6.15 1.22
N ALA A 42 -1.20 -5.78 0.59
CA ALA A 42 0.13 -5.95 1.16
C ALA A 42 1.02 -4.73 0.94
N SER A 43 1.90 -4.47 1.92
CA SER A 43 2.98 -3.49 1.80
C SER A 43 4.19 -4.12 1.09
N CYS A 44 4.68 -3.48 0.02
CA CYS A 44 5.79 -3.95 -0.80
C CYS A 44 6.87 -2.87 -0.93
N HIS A 45 8.12 -3.30 -0.87
CA HIS A 45 9.31 -2.45 -0.91
C HIS A 45 10.31 -2.84 -2.00
N SER A 46 9.99 -3.86 -2.80
CA SER A 46 10.76 -4.28 -3.98
C SER A 46 9.84 -4.85 -5.04
N LEU A 47 10.37 -5.00 -6.25
CA LEU A 47 9.65 -5.64 -7.36
C LEU A 47 9.34 -7.11 -7.04
N GLU A 48 10.28 -7.81 -6.41
CA GLU A 48 10.11 -9.20 -5.98
C GLU A 48 8.99 -9.34 -4.96
N GLU A 49 8.92 -8.42 -3.99
CA GLU A 49 7.84 -8.39 -3.00
C GLU A 49 6.48 -8.15 -3.67
N ALA A 50 6.41 -7.25 -4.66
CA ALA A 50 5.19 -6.97 -5.40
C ALA A 50 4.69 -8.21 -6.18
N LYS A 51 5.58 -8.89 -6.90
CA LYS A 51 5.28 -10.16 -7.58
C LYS A 51 4.81 -11.24 -6.60
N LYS A 52 5.49 -11.35 -5.47
CA LYS A 52 5.16 -12.32 -4.43
C LYS A 52 3.81 -12.04 -3.80
N ALA A 53 3.50 -10.79 -3.48
CA ALA A 53 2.20 -10.39 -2.96
C ALA A 53 1.07 -10.76 -3.92
N GLN A 54 1.23 -10.47 -5.21
CA GLN A 54 0.26 -10.87 -6.24
C GLN A 54 0.06 -12.39 -6.27
N ASN A 55 1.14 -13.17 -6.25
CA ASN A 55 1.09 -14.64 -6.27
C ASN A 55 0.46 -15.22 -4.98
N LEU A 56 0.54 -14.50 -3.86
CA LEU A 56 -0.10 -14.87 -2.60
C LEU A 56 -1.59 -14.53 -2.54
N GLY A 57 -2.15 -13.94 -3.61
CA GLY A 57 -3.57 -13.63 -3.73
C GLY A 57 -3.96 -12.24 -3.24
N CYS A 58 -3.02 -11.30 -3.16
CA CYS A 58 -3.37 -9.91 -2.91
C CYS A 58 -4.27 -9.35 -4.01
N THR A 59 -5.26 -8.57 -3.62
CA THR A 59 -6.14 -7.82 -4.51
C THR A 59 -5.64 -6.42 -4.81
N TYR A 60 -4.72 -5.91 -4.02
CA TYR A 60 -3.96 -4.67 -4.24
C TYR A 60 -2.65 -4.70 -3.44
N ILE A 61 -1.75 -3.79 -3.76
CA ILE A 61 -0.53 -3.55 -2.97
C ILE A 61 -0.31 -2.06 -2.72
N THR A 62 0.41 -1.74 -1.64
CA THR A 62 1.05 -0.44 -1.48
C THR A 62 2.54 -0.56 -1.82
N ALA A 63 3.06 0.37 -2.61
CA ALA A 63 4.47 0.42 -2.99
C ALA A 63 5.14 1.67 -2.40
N GLY A 64 6.22 1.51 -1.70
CA GLY A 64 6.91 2.67 -1.11
C GLY A 64 8.17 2.34 -0.32
N HIS A 65 8.70 3.37 0.32
CA HIS A 65 8.28 4.79 0.25
C HIS A 65 8.84 5.47 -1.02
N ILE A 66 8.01 6.25 -1.70
CA ILE A 66 8.37 6.80 -3.01
C ILE A 66 9.27 8.03 -2.87
N PHE A 67 8.90 8.98 -2.01
CA PHE A 67 9.66 10.19 -1.72
C PHE A 67 10.17 10.19 -0.28
N LEU A 68 11.07 11.11 0.02
CA LEU A 68 11.55 11.33 1.40
C LEU A 68 10.37 11.57 2.34
N THR A 69 10.43 10.97 3.52
CA THR A 69 9.39 11.08 4.54
C THR A 69 10.00 10.99 5.93
N ASP A 70 9.46 11.77 6.85
CA ASP A 70 9.89 11.75 8.27
C ASP A 70 9.70 10.37 8.93
N CYS A 71 8.76 9.56 8.42
CA CYS A 71 8.52 8.21 8.92
C CYS A 71 9.67 7.23 8.59
N LYS A 72 10.57 7.59 7.65
CA LYS A 72 11.71 6.79 7.19
C LYS A 72 12.98 7.64 7.15
N LYS A 73 13.26 8.37 8.24
CA LYS A 73 14.43 9.23 8.33
C LYS A 73 15.73 8.48 7.98
N GLY A 74 16.55 9.11 7.14
CA GLY A 74 17.84 8.57 6.71
C GLY A 74 17.78 7.54 5.58
N LEU A 75 16.61 7.14 5.13
CA LEU A 75 16.44 6.26 3.97
C LEU A 75 16.02 7.08 2.74
N PRO A 76 16.71 6.95 1.60
CA PRO A 76 16.30 7.61 0.36
C PRO A 76 14.97 7.04 -0.13
N GLY A 77 14.13 7.89 -0.71
CA GLY A 77 12.94 7.43 -1.43
C GLY A 77 13.32 6.55 -2.62
N ARG A 78 12.47 5.58 -2.96
CA ARG A 78 12.70 4.65 -4.07
C ARG A 78 12.47 5.29 -5.44
N GLY A 79 11.72 6.38 -5.47
CA GLY A 79 11.48 7.19 -6.66
C GLY A 79 10.37 6.68 -7.58
N LEU A 80 10.05 7.52 -8.55
CA LEU A 80 9.02 7.22 -9.56
C LEU A 80 9.38 6.07 -10.50
N PRO A 81 10.65 5.89 -10.94
CA PRO A 81 11.01 4.74 -11.77
C PRO A 81 10.71 3.38 -11.13
N PHE A 82 10.97 3.24 -9.83
CA PHE A 82 10.61 2.06 -9.05
C PHE A 82 9.09 1.80 -9.07
N LEU A 83 8.29 2.85 -8.83
CA LEU A 83 6.84 2.75 -8.85
C LEU A 83 6.31 2.35 -10.24
N GLU A 84 6.83 2.97 -11.28
CA GLU A 84 6.46 2.68 -12.67
C GLU A 84 6.78 1.23 -13.06
N GLU A 85 7.94 0.73 -12.67
CA GLU A 85 8.34 -0.66 -12.91
C GLU A 85 7.37 -1.65 -12.23
N ILE A 86 7.00 -1.39 -10.99
CA ILE A 86 5.99 -2.21 -10.28
C ILE A 86 4.65 -2.17 -11.01
N CYS A 87 4.15 -0.97 -11.36
CA CYS A 87 2.87 -0.82 -12.06
C CYS A 87 2.82 -1.55 -13.41
N LYS A 88 3.94 -1.62 -14.12
CA LYS A 88 4.05 -2.37 -15.39
C LYS A 88 4.15 -3.88 -15.20
N THR A 89 4.58 -4.33 -14.03
CA THR A 89 4.90 -5.74 -13.79
C THR A 89 3.74 -6.52 -13.17
N VAL A 90 3.04 -5.93 -12.21
CA VAL A 90 1.90 -6.60 -11.57
C VAL A 90 0.60 -6.20 -12.24
N ARG A 91 -0.42 -7.08 -12.14
CA ARG A 91 -1.75 -6.86 -12.74
C ARG A 91 -2.77 -6.33 -11.74
N ILE A 92 -2.43 -6.34 -10.46
CA ILE A 92 -3.28 -5.83 -9.38
C ILE A 92 -3.04 -4.33 -9.17
N PRO A 93 -4.01 -3.56 -8.68
CA PRO A 93 -3.85 -2.15 -8.36
C PRO A 93 -2.67 -1.88 -7.44
N VAL A 94 -1.87 -0.86 -7.78
CA VAL A 94 -0.72 -0.40 -7.00
C VAL A 94 -1.02 0.99 -6.45
N TYR A 95 -0.95 1.15 -5.14
CA TYR A 95 -1.09 2.43 -4.47
C TYR A 95 0.29 2.90 -3.98
N ALA A 96 0.69 4.09 -4.38
CA ALA A 96 1.94 4.68 -3.94
C ALA A 96 1.85 5.17 -2.49
N ILE A 97 2.92 5.02 -1.71
CA ILE A 97 2.97 5.52 -0.33
C ILE A 97 4.35 6.14 -0.02
N GLY A 98 4.35 7.16 0.83
CA GLY A 98 5.54 7.79 1.39
C GLY A 98 5.93 9.10 0.71
N GLY A 99 5.83 10.20 1.47
CA GLY A 99 6.19 11.55 1.06
C GLY A 99 5.31 12.15 -0.04
N ILE A 100 4.10 11.63 -0.21
CA ILE A 100 3.16 12.09 -1.24
C ILE A 100 2.35 13.28 -0.71
N SER A 101 2.19 14.29 -1.57
CA SER A 101 1.47 15.53 -1.29
C SER A 101 0.80 16.05 -2.57
N SER A 102 0.01 17.11 -2.45
CA SER A 102 -0.58 17.82 -3.61
C SER A 102 0.45 18.29 -4.64
N GLN A 103 1.70 18.53 -4.21
CA GLN A 103 2.77 19.01 -5.09
C GLN A 103 3.33 17.92 -6.01
N ASN A 104 3.24 16.63 -5.65
CA ASN A 104 3.86 15.53 -6.40
C ASN A 104 2.88 14.43 -6.83
N ILE A 105 1.62 14.50 -6.43
CA ILE A 105 0.59 13.50 -6.75
C ILE A 105 0.41 13.28 -8.26
N GLU A 106 0.52 14.32 -9.08
CA GLU A 106 0.40 14.21 -10.54
C GLU A 106 1.55 13.37 -11.15
N SER A 107 2.76 13.48 -10.60
CA SER A 107 3.89 12.65 -11.01
C SER A 107 3.66 11.18 -10.64
N VAL A 108 3.04 10.91 -9.49
CA VAL A 108 2.64 9.56 -9.08
C VAL A 108 1.60 8.99 -10.05
N ARG A 109 0.57 9.74 -10.41
CA ARG A 109 -0.48 9.29 -11.35
C ARG A 109 0.09 8.87 -12.70
N LYS A 110 1.09 9.58 -13.20
CA LYS A 110 1.74 9.30 -14.51
C LYS A 110 2.48 7.95 -14.53
N THR A 111 2.81 7.35 -13.39
CA THR A 111 3.46 6.03 -13.34
C THR A 111 2.52 4.85 -13.59
N GLY A 112 1.22 5.10 -13.66
CA GLY A 112 0.20 4.04 -13.76
C GLY A 112 -0.30 3.54 -12.40
N ALA A 113 0.09 4.19 -11.30
CA ALA A 113 -0.45 3.88 -9.97
C ALA A 113 -1.97 4.13 -9.92
N ALA A 114 -2.70 3.24 -9.30
CA ALA A 114 -4.15 3.32 -9.11
C ALA A 114 -4.55 4.45 -8.14
N GLY A 115 -3.62 4.88 -7.27
CA GLY A 115 -3.84 5.94 -6.32
C GLY A 115 -2.65 6.14 -5.40
N ALA A 116 -2.86 6.92 -4.35
CA ALA A 116 -1.83 7.23 -3.36
C ALA A 116 -2.37 7.16 -1.93
N CYS A 117 -1.50 6.76 -1.01
CA CYS A 117 -1.74 6.75 0.42
C CYS A 117 -1.00 7.94 1.05
N ILE A 118 -1.74 8.82 1.70
CA ILE A 118 -1.21 10.01 2.38
C ILE A 118 -1.57 9.88 3.86
N MET A 119 -0.58 9.78 4.72
CA MET A 119 -0.77 9.70 6.17
C MET A 119 -0.47 11.02 6.86
N SER A 120 0.79 11.45 6.81
CA SER A 120 1.25 12.61 7.57
C SER A 120 0.60 13.92 7.12
N GLY A 121 0.26 14.04 5.85
CA GLY A 121 -0.49 15.18 5.33
C GLY A 121 -1.85 15.29 6.00
N PHE A 122 -2.65 14.22 5.96
CA PHE A 122 -3.97 14.20 6.60
C PHE A 122 -3.93 14.34 8.11
N MET A 123 -2.91 13.81 8.78
CA MET A 123 -2.75 13.96 10.23
C MET A 123 -2.39 15.38 10.68
N ARG A 124 -1.85 16.21 9.79
CA ARG A 124 -1.41 17.57 10.09
C ARG A 124 -2.31 18.67 9.52
N CYS A 125 -3.16 18.35 8.55
CA CYS A 125 -4.07 19.33 7.96
C CYS A 125 -5.15 19.76 8.96
N LYS A 126 -5.61 21.00 8.82
CA LYS A 126 -6.76 21.53 9.56
C LYS A 126 -8.06 21.17 8.87
N THR A 127 -8.05 21.14 7.55
CA THR A 127 -9.18 20.75 6.71
C THR A 127 -8.73 19.82 5.60
N VAL A 128 -9.64 19.00 5.06
CA VAL A 128 -9.33 18.03 3.98
C VAL A 128 -8.97 18.78 2.68
N GLU A 129 -9.55 19.95 2.46
CA GLU A 129 -9.31 20.79 1.28
C GLU A 129 -7.84 21.23 1.14
N GLU A 130 -7.09 21.30 2.24
CA GLU A 130 -5.66 21.63 2.20
C GLU A 130 -4.81 20.57 1.51
N ILE A 131 -5.34 19.34 1.31
CA ILE A 131 -4.60 18.20 0.76
C ILE A 131 -5.11 17.81 -0.63
N MET A 132 -6.35 18.12 -0.89
CA MET A 132 -7.01 17.82 -2.16
C MET A 132 -6.85 18.94 -3.17
#